data_5999d618fb955ba9bc26891b59cf0ccf
#
_entry.id   5999d618fb955ba9bc26891b59cf0ccf
#
_cell.length_a   1.000
_cell.length_b   1.000
_cell.length_c   1.000
_cell.angle_alpha   90.00
_cell.angle_beta   90.00
_cell.angle_gamma   90.00
#
_symmetry.space_group_name_H-M   'P 1'
#
loop_
_entity.id
_entity.type
_entity.pdbx_description
1 polymer ?
#
loop_
_entity_poly.entity_id
_entity_poly.type
_entity_poly.pdbx_seq_one_letter_code
_entity_poly.pdbx_strand_id
1 'polypeptide(L)'
;MPGVGPRSAERIALWMVQSRNDQPEQIAGAISKTRAQIHPCKLCGFFATDELCEICRDDSRSNELLCVVEQPTDILPLEKTSAFRGRYHALGGRIAPLDHVAPEDLRIKELFDRIEHEKFSEIIFALAADVEGEATTNYLVELLKGKPVKLTRIAHGLPAGGGLESADELTLYQALTGRTKL
;
A
#
# COMPACT_ATOMS: atom_id res chain seq x y z
N MET A 1 10.92 16.04 11.26
CA MET A 1 11.15 14.72 10.66
C MET A 1 10.41 13.67 11.48
N PRO A 2 9.62 12.76 10.86
CA PRO A 2 8.96 11.68 11.58
C PRO A 2 9.99 10.85 12.36
N GLY A 3 9.68 10.46 13.61
CA GLY A 3 10.59 9.69 14.47
C GLY A 3 11.76 10.47 15.08
N VAL A 4 11.90 11.76 14.81
CA VAL A 4 12.95 12.59 15.38
C VAL A 4 12.37 13.44 16.51
N GLY A 5 12.63 13.03 17.76
CA GLY A 5 12.26 13.81 18.95
C GLY A 5 13.22 14.98 19.19
N PRO A 6 12.90 15.88 20.18
CA PRO A 6 13.69 17.08 20.45
C PRO A 6 15.18 16.83 20.68
N ARG A 7 15.52 15.83 21.50
CA ARG A 7 16.93 15.48 21.78
C ARG A 7 17.70 15.01 20.54
N SER A 8 17.05 14.22 19.67
CA SER A 8 17.66 13.78 18.41
C SER A 8 17.81 14.93 17.44
N ALA A 9 16.82 15.84 17.37
CA ALA A 9 16.89 17.05 16.54
C ALA A 9 18.07 17.95 16.95
N GLU A 10 18.24 18.19 18.27
CA GLU A 10 19.37 18.95 18.79
C GLU A 10 20.73 18.33 18.42
N ARG A 11 20.88 17.01 18.63
CA ARG A 11 22.11 16.29 18.26
C ARG A 11 22.41 16.37 16.76
N ILE A 12 21.39 16.26 15.91
CA ILE A 12 21.54 16.40 14.46
C ILE A 12 21.96 17.82 14.10
N ALA A 13 21.32 18.84 14.70
CA ALA A 13 21.67 20.24 14.45
C ALA A 13 23.11 20.55 14.86
N LEU A 14 23.52 20.12 16.06
CA LEU A 14 24.90 20.29 16.52
C LEU A 14 25.93 19.61 15.62
N TRP A 15 25.60 18.36 15.19
CA TRP A 15 26.43 17.63 14.24
C TRP A 15 26.57 18.38 12.91
N MET A 16 25.47 18.90 12.35
CA MET A 16 25.52 19.68 11.10
C MET A 16 26.42 20.93 11.24
N VAL A 17 26.29 21.69 12.34
CA VAL A 17 27.06 22.90 12.56
C VAL A 17 28.55 22.61 12.81
N GLN A 18 28.87 21.48 13.45
CA GLN A 18 30.24 21.08 13.80
C GLN A 18 30.93 20.25 12.72
N SER A 19 30.19 19.78 11.72
CA SER A 19 30.76 19.02 10.61
C SER A 19 31.78 19.83 9.82
N ARG A 20 32.98 19.29 9.65
CA ARG A 20 34.06 19.91 8.86
C ARG A 20 34.11 19.36 7.43
N ASN A 21 33.22 18.51 7.08
CA ASN A 21 33.09 17.89 5.75
C ASN A 21 31.75 18.29 5.12
N ASP A 22 31.54 17.94 3.86
CA ASP A 22 30.36 18.25 3.05
C ASP A 22 29.18 17.27 3.26
N GLN A 23 29.20 16.44 4.31
CA GLN A 23 28.14 15.46 4.56
C GLN A 23 26.75 16.10 4.78
N PRO A 24 26.61 17.22 5.54
CA PRO A 24 25.32 17.89 5.67
C PRO A 24 24.75 18.35 4.33
N GLU A 25 25.61 18.90 3.45
CA GLU A 25 25.24 19.37 2.10
C GLU A 25 24.86 18.19 1.19
N GLN A 26 25.60 17.09 1.27
CA GLN A 26 25.28 15.86 0.53
C GLN A 26 23.90 15.29 0.97
N ILE A 27 23.59 15.27 2.26
CA ILE A 27 22.28 14.85 2.78
C ILE A 27 21.18 15.79 2.29
N ALA A 28 21.39 17.11 2.38
CA ALA A 28 20.42 18.09 1.87
C ALA A 28 20.17 17.92 0.37
N GLY A 29 21.24 17.72 -0.40
CA GLY A 29 21.17 17.45 -1.83
C GLY A 29 20.42 16.14 -2.14
N ALA A 30 20.69 15.08 -1.39
CA ALA A 30 20.00 13.79 -1.54
C ALA A 30 18.50 13.90 -1.25
N ILE A 31 18.12 14.62 -0.19
CA ILE A 31 16.71 14.88 0.16
C ILE A 31 16.01 15.64 -0.98
N SER A 32 16.62 16.72 -1.46
CA SER A 32 16.09 17.55 -2.54
C SER A 32 15.94 16.75 -3.83
N LYS A 33 16.95 15.95 -4.19
CA LYS A 33 16.96 15.09 -5.37
C LYS A 33 15.86 14.04 -5.28
N THR A 34 15.74 13.34 -4.16
CA THR A 34 14.69 12.35 -3.93
C THR A 34 13.30 12.96 -4.10
N ARG A 35 13.04 14.12 -3.47
CA ARG A 35 11.77 14.83 -3.58
C ARG A 35 11.43 15.25 -5.03
N ALA A 36 12.44 15.64 -5.80
CA ALA A 36 12.26 16.08 -7.18
C ALA A 36 12.09 14.92 -8.18
N GLN A 37 12.68 13.75 -7.91
CA GLN A 37 12.72 12.63 -8.85
C GLN A 37 11.67 11.55 -8.58
N ILE A 38 11.21 11.40 -7.33
CA ILE A 38 10.24 10.36 -6.98
C ILE A 38 8.82 10.93 -7.11
N HIS A 39 8.02 10.26 -7.91
CA HIS A 39 6.61 10.60 -8.11
C HIS A 39 5.76 9.31 -8.19
N PRO A 40 4.42 9.40 -8.10
CA PRO A 40 3.55 8.24 -8.29
C PRO A 40 3.65 7.68 -9.71
N CYS A 41 3.79 6.38 -9.84
CA CYS A 41 3.66 5.65 -11.10
C CYS A 41 2.30 5.97 -11.74
N LYS A 42 2.29 6.33 -13.01
CA LYS A 42 1.04 6.66 -13.73
C LYS A 42 0.01 5.52 -13.69
N LEU A 43 0.48 4.28 -13.74
CA LEU A 43 -0.38 3.11 -13.82
C LEU A 43 -0.86 2.65 -12.43
N CYS A 44 0.05 2.42 -11.48
CA CYS A 44 -0.28 1.76 -10.22
C CYS A 44 -0.23 2.66 -8.98
N GLY A 45 0.28 3.89 -9.09
CA GLY A 45 0.41 4.81 -7.97
C GLY A 45 1.63 4.55 -7.06
N PHE A 46 2.44 3.50 -7.30
CA PHE A 46 3.66 3.23 -6.56
C PHE A 46 4.76 4.26 -6.87
N PHE A 47 5.82 4.27 -6.09
CA PHE A 47 6.97 5.16 -6.29
C PHE A 47 7.70 4.87 -7.60
N ALA A 48 7.96 5.90 -8.39
CA ALA A 48 8.63 5.81 -9.67
C ALA A 48 9.55 7.01 -9.91
N THR A 49 10.60 6.79 -10.67
CA THR A 49 11.48 7.85 -11.23
C THR A 49 11.17 8.16 -12.69
N ASP A 50 10.46 7.26 -13.34
CA ASP A 50 9.97 7.35 -14.71
C ASP A 50 8.44 7.25 -14.73
N GLU A 51 7.81 7.33 -15.90
CA GLU A 51 6.35 7.21 -16.01
C GLU A 51 5.78 5.96 -15.33
N LEU A 52 6.48 4.83 -15.43
CA LEU A 52 6.15 3.56 -14.80
C LEU A 52 7.22 3.13 -13.81
N CYS A 53 6.79 2.57 -12.69
CA CYS A 53 7.68 1.96 -11.69
C CYS A 53 8.28 0.64 -12.20
N GLU A 54 9.30 0.14 -11.51
CA GLU A 54 9.95 -1.13 -11.84
C GLU A 54 8.97 -2.31 -11.87
N ILE A 55 8.01 -2.35 -10.94
CA ILE A 55 6.99 -3.41 -10.88
C ILE A 55 6.11 -3.40 -12.14
N CYS A 56 5.70 -2.22 -12.62
CA CYS A 56 4.86 -2.12 -13.82
C CYS A 56 5.63 -2.36 -15.12
N ARG A 57 6.97 -2.22 -15.11
CA ARG A 57 7.84 -2.51 -16.26
C ARG A 57 8.31 -3.95 -16.33
N ASP A 58 8.15 -4.73 -15.26
CA ASP A 58 8.59 -6.13 -15.19
C ASP A 58 7.64 -7.06 -15.94
N ASP A 59 7.97 -7.41 -17.18
CA ASP A 59 7.19 -8.30 -18.03
C ASP A 59 7.15 -9.76 -17.54
N SER A 60 8.00 -10.13 -16.57
CA SER A 60 7.97 -11.47 -15.95
C SER A 60 6.80 -11.66 -14.98
N ARG A 61 6.12 -10.57 -14.61
CA ARG A 61 4.97 -10.61 -13.68
C ARG A 61 3.67 -10.95 -14.39
N SER A 62 2.82 -11.68 -13.69
CA SER A 62 1.48 -12.01 -14.19
C SER A 62 0.66 -10.75 -14.41
N ASN A 63 0.05 -10.65 -15.59
CA ASN A 63 -0.93 -9.62 -15.92
C ASN A 63 -2.37 -10.05 -15.55
N GLU A 64 -2.55 -11.24 -14.98
CA GLU A 64 -3.87 -11.77 -14.61
C GLU A 64 -4.24 -11.45 -13.15
N LEU A 65 -3.24 -11.13 -12.31
CA LEU A 65 -3.43 -10.92 -10.87
C LEU A 65 -3.20 -9.45 -10.52
N LEU A 66 -4.19 -8.81 -9.92
CA LEU A 66 -4.12 -7.45 -9.42
C LEU A 66 -4.29 -7.41 -7.90
N CYS A 67 -3.31 -6.86 -7.18
CA CYS A 67 -3.42 -6.60 -5.74
C CYS A 67 -3.69 -5.11 -5.52
N VAL A 68 -4.82 -4.79 -4.90
CA VAL A 68 -5.23 -3.42 -4.55
C VAL A 68 -4.84 -3.15 -3.10
N VAL A 69 -4.10 -2.07 -2.88
CA VAL A 69 -3.62 -1.61 -1.56
C VAL A 69 -4.08 -0.18 -1.27
N GLU A 70 -4.09 0.23 -0.01
CA GLU A 70 -4.45 1.60 0.37
C GLU A 70 -3.35 2.59 -0.02
N GLN A 71 -2.14 2.37 0.46
CA GLN A 71 -1.02 3.28 0.26
C GLN A 71 0.07 2.66 -0.61
N PRO A 72 0.84 3.46 -1.35
CA PRO A 72 2.02 2.96 -2.08
C PRO A 72 3.00 2.21 -1.18
N THR A 73 3.14 2.63 0.08
CA THR A 73 4.03 2.00 1.07
C THR A 73 3.66 0.57 1.41
N ASP A 74 2.38 0.18 1.25
CA ASP A 74 1.88 -1.17 1.58
C ASP A 74 2.41 -2.23 0.60
N ILE A 75 2.83 -1.79 -0.59
CA ILE A 75 3.47 -2.67 -1.59
C ILE A 75 4.82 -3.19 -1.08
N LEU A 76 5.57 -2.37 -0.33
CA LEU A 76 6.92 -2.72 0.13
C LEU A 76 6.98 -4.00 0.98
N PRO A 77 6.15 -4.17 2.03
CA PRO A 77 6.14 -5.41 2.81
C PRO A 77 5.63 -6.59 1.99
N LEU A 78 4.66 -6.41 1.09
CA LEU A 78 4.17 -7.49 0.22
C LEU A 78 5.28 -7.99 -0.72
N GLU A 79 6.02 -7.10 -1.36
CA GLU A 79 7.16 -7.44 -2.23
C GLU A 79 8.28 -8.18 -1.47
N LYS A 80 8.54 -7.80 -0.21
CA LYS A 80 9.55 -8.48 0.63
C LYS A 80 9.25 -9.96 0.85
N THR A 81 7.97 -10.37 0.81
CA THR A 81 7.61 -11.78 0.96
C THR A 81 7.98 -12.62 -0.26
N SER A 82 8.13 -12.00 -1.42
CA SER A 82 8.29 -12.66 -2.73
C SER A 82 7.17 -13.66 -3.07
N ALA A 83 6.06 -13.64 -2.35
CA ALA A 83 4.93 -14.56 -2.52
C ALA A 83 3.96 -14.12 -3.63
N PHE A 84 3.98 -12.84 -3.99
CA PHE A 84 3.09 -12.30 -5.01
C PHE A 84 3.87 -11.83 -6.24
N ARG A 85 3.47 -12.30 -7.41
CA ARG A 85 4.13 -11.99 -8.69
C ARG A 85 3.13 -11.39 -9.70
N GLY A 86 2.08 -10.76 -9.22
CA GLY A 86 1.12 -10.00 -10.02
C GLY A 86 1.43 -8.51 -10.08
N ARG A 87 0.42 -7.74 -10.45
CA ARG A 87 0.45 -6.28 -10.53
C ARG A 87 -0.18 -5.67 -9.29
N TYR A 88 0.16 -4.42 -8.99
CA TYR A 88 -0.43 -3.67 -7.87
C TYR A 88 -1.22 -2.46 -8.35
N HIS A 89 -2.13 -2.00 -7.50
CA HIS A 89 -2.77 -0.69 -7.61
C HIS A 89 -2.91 -0.08 -6.21
N ALA A 90 -2.27 1.08 -6.00
CA ALA A 90 -2.41 1.85 -4.77
C ALA A 90 -3.52 2.89 -4.95
N LEU A 91 -4.51 2.86 -4.06
CA LEU A 91 -5.63 3.80 -4.07
C LEU A 91 -5.21 5.22 -3.68
N GLY A 92 -4.10 5.35 -2.92
CA GLY A 92 -3.62 6.61 -2.35
C GLY A 92 -4.29 6.95 -1.02
N GLY A 93 -5.14 6.09 -0.49
CA GLY A 93 -5.88 6.23 0.75
C GLY A 93 -7.00 5.22 0.88
N ARG A 94 -7.95 5.53 1.74
CA ARG A 94 -9.19 4.79 1.97
C ARG A 94 -10.36 5.76 2.15
N ILE A 95 -11.57 5.33 1.94
CA ILE A 95 -12.78 6.12 2.17
C ILE A 95 -12.88 6.37 3.68
N ALA A 96 -12.78 7.64 4.08
CA ALA A 96 -12.82 8.07 5.48
C ALA A 96 -13.61 9.39 5.59
N PRO A 97 -14.93 9.34 5.70
CA PRO A 97 -15.77 10.54 5.72
C PRO A 97 -15.45 11.50 6.86
N LEU A 98 -14.99 10.98 8.01
CA LEU A 98 -14.59 11.80 9.15
C LEU A 98 -13.31 12.60 8.88
N ASP A 99 -12.44 12.08 8.01
CA ASP A 99 -11.21 12.73 7.56
C ASP A 99 -11.41 13.49 6.23
N HIS A 100 -12.66 13.63 5.78
CA HIS A 100 -13.05 14.26 4.52
C HIS A 100 -12.44 13.59 3.27
N VAL A 101 -12.17 12.27 3.32
CA VAL A 101 -11.71 11.50 2.18
C VAL A 101 -12.88 10.80 1.51
N ALA A 102 -13.26 11.28 0.34
CA ALA A 102 -14.32 10.72 -0.49
C ALA A 102 -13.74 9.76 -1.56
N PRO A 103 -14.57 8.92 -2.20
CA PRO A 103 -14.12 8.03 -3.28
C PRO A 103 -13.41 8.75 -4.43
N GLU A 104 -13.78 10.00 -4.71
CA GLU A 104 -13.23 10.85 -5.77
C GLU A 104 -11.80 11.32 -5.47
N ASP A 105 -11.39 11.31 -4.20
CA ASP A 105 -10.03 11.65 -3.77
C ASP A 105 -9.05 10.48 -3.94
N LEU A 106 -9.60 9.29 -4.23
CA LEU A 106 -8.84 8.06 -4.38
C LEU A 106 -8.67 7.69 -5.87
N ARG A 107 -7.65 6.92 -6.17
CA ARG A 107 -7.35 6.42 -7.53
C ARG A 107 -8.29 5.28 -7.96
N ILE A 108 -9.58 5.40 -7.62
CA ILE A 108 -10.61 4.40 -7.94
C ILE A 108 -10.93 4.43 -9.43
N LYS A 109 -11.00 5.62 -10.04
CA LYS A 109 -11.22 5.76 -11.48
C LYS A 109 -10.14 5.05 -12.27
N GLU A 110 -8.87 5.29 -11.94
CA GLU A 110 -7.73 4.64 -12.62
C GLU A 110 -7.73 3.12 -12.41
N LEU A 111 -8.19 2.63 -11.25
CA LEU A 111 -8.39 1.21 -11.02
C LEU A 111 -9.40 0.63 -12.01
N PHE A 112 -10.53 1.27 -12.19
CA PHE A 112 -11.58 0.81 -13.11
C PHE A 112 -11.12 0.89 -14.57
N ASP A 113 -10.46 1.98 -14.97
CA ASP A 113 -9.88 2.13 -16.30
C ASP A 113 -8.91 0.97 -16.60
N ARG A 114 -8.10 0.56 -15.62
CA ARG A 114 -7.21 -0.60 -15.74
C ARG A 114 -7.97 -1.91 -15.88
N ILE A 115 -8.99 -2.15 -15.05
CA ILE A 115 -9.78 -3.39 -15.10
C ILE A 115 -10.50 -3.55 -16.43
N GLU A 116 -10.86 -2.45 -17.08
CA GLU A 116 -11.50 -2.48 -18.40
C GLU A 116 -10.52 -2.76 -19.55
N HIS A 117 -9.29 -2.27 -19.44
CA HIS A 117 -8.28 -2.41 -20.49
C HIS A 117 -7.35 -3.62 -20.30
N GLU A 118 -7.13 -4.05 -19.05
CA GLU A 118 -6.28 -5.18 -18.70
C GLU A 118 -7.18 -6.37 -18.31
N LYS A 119 -6.82 -7.58 -18.75
CA LYS A 119 -7.61 -8.79 -18.52
C LYS A 119 -7.21 -9.48 -17.22
N PHE A 120 -7.59 -8.90 -16.07
CA PHE A 120 -7.38 -9.55 -14.79
C PHE A 120 -8.37 -10.71 -14.58
N SER A 121 -7.86 -11.85 -14.13
CA SER A 121 -8.65 -13.01 -13.70
C SER A 121 -9.02 -12.92 -12.21
N GLU A 122 -8.16 -12.26 -11.41
CA GLU A 122 -8.36 -12.09 -9.98
C GLU A 122 -7.91 -10.70 -9.49
N ILE A 123 -8.74 -10.07 -8.67
CA ILE A 123 -8.43 -8.87 -7.92
C ILE A 123 -8.40 -9.23 -6.44
N ILE A 124 -7.25 -8.96 -5.80
CA ILE A 124 -6.98 -9.25 -4.40
C ILE A 124 -7.00 -7.92 -3.63
N PHE A 125 -7.92 -7.77 -2.70
CA PHE A 125 -7.96 -6.60 -1.82
C PHE A 125 -7.04 -6.83 -0.62
N ALA A 126 -6.02 -5.98 -0.49
CA ALA A 126 -5.06 -5.96 0.62
C ALA A 126 -5.19 -4.62 1.36
N LEU A 127 -6.41 -4.31 1.82
CA LEU A 127 -6.73 -3.13 2.60
C LEU A 127 -6.72 -3.48 4.09
N ALA A 128 -6.71 -2.46 4.95
CA ALA A 128 -6.75 -2.65 6.39
C ALA A 128 -8.03 -3.39 6.86
N ALA A 129 -7.90 -4.14 7.95
CA ALA A 129 -9.02 -4.88 8.56
C ALA A 129 -9.78 -4.03 9.59
N ASP A 130 -9.79 -2.71 9.42
CA ASP A 130 -10.56 -1.76 10.24
C ASP A 130 -11.86 -1.32 9.53
N VAL A 131 -12.65 -0.51 10.21
CA VAL A 131 -13.98 -0.08 9.70
C VAL A 131 -13.89 0.62 8.34
N GLU A 132 -12.89 1.47 8.14
CA GLU A 132 -12.73 2.27 6.92
C GLU A 132 -12.18 1.42 5.78
N GLY A 133 -11.24 0.51 6.05
CA GLY A 133 -10.73 -0.45 5.07
C GLY A 133 -11.81 -1.43 4.61
N GLU A 134 -12.63 -1.95 5.53
CA GLU A 134 -13.79 -2.80 5.20
C GLU A 134 -14.84 -2.02 4.39
N ALA A 135 -15.14 -0.77 4.77
CA ALA A 135 -16.07 0.08 4.01
C ALA A 135 -15.56 0.34 2.59
N THR A 136 -14.25 0.62 2.45
CA THR A 136 -13.61 0.82 1.15
C THR A 136 -13.64 -0.45 0.31
N THR A 137 -13.34 -1.61 0.92
CA THR A 137 -13.41 -2.91 0.24
C THR A 137 -14.82 -3.19 -0.26
N ASN A 138 -15.84 -3.03 0.60
CA ASN A 138 -17.23 -3.27 0.25
C ASN A 138 -17.71 -2.33 -0.86
N TYR A 139 -17.31 -1.07 -0.84
CA TYR A 139 -17.60 -0.11 -1.90
C TYR A 139 -17.04 -0.57 -3.25
N LEU A 140 -15.76 -0.98 -3.29
CA LEU A 140 -15.10 -1.47 -4.51
C LEU A 140 -15.73 -2.78 -5.00
N VAL A 141 -16.06 -3.71 -4.10
CA VAL A 141 -16.73 -4.98 -4.44
C VAL A 141 -18.09 -4.71 -5.08
N GLU A 142 -18.88 -3.78 -4.53
CA GLU A 142 -20.19 -3.45 -5.11
C GLU A 142 -20.07 -2.84 -6.51
N LEU A 143 -19.10 -1.97 -6.73
CA LEU A 143 -18.81 -1.40 -8.05
C LEU A 143 -18.32 -2.44 -9.07
N LEU A 144 -17.65 -3.51 -8.61
CA LEU A 144 -17.15 -4.58 -9.45
C LEU A 144 -18.16 -5.72 -9.66
N LYS A 145 -19.32 -5.62 -9.03
CA LYS A 145 -20.38 -6.62 -9.15
C LYS A 145 -20.82 -6.83 -10.60
N GLY A 146 -20.83 -8.07 -11.03
CA GLY A 146 -21.18 -8.45 -12.42
C GLY A 146 -20.02 -8.37 -13.41
N LYS A 147 -18.83 -7.92 -13.02
CA LYS A 147 -17.61 -8.06 -13.85
C LYS A 147 -17.12 -9.53 -13.80
N PRO A 148 -16.61 -10.08 -14.90
CA PRO A 148 -16.13 -11.47 -14.98
C PRO A 148 -14.72 -11.61 -14.37
N VAL A 149 -14.55 -11.21 -13.11
CA VAL A 149 -13.28 -11.23 -12.37
C VAL A 149 -13.53 -11.80 -10.98
N LYS A 150 -12.63 -12.67 -10.53
CA LYS A 150 -12.67 -13.21 -9.17
C LYS A 150 -12.20 -12.13 -8.18
N LEU A 151 -13.00 -11.87 -7.14
CA LEU A 151 -12.67 -10.94 -6.07
C LEU A 151 -12.26 -11.74 -4.83
N THR A 152 -11.10 -11.44 -4.30
CA THR A 152 -10.56 -12.03 -3.07
C THR A 152 -9.98 -10.95 -2.16
N ARG A 153 -9.68 -11.31 -0.92
CA ARG A 153 -8.93 -10.46 0.00
C ARG A 153 -7.84 -11.26 0.71
N ILE A 154 -6.84 -10.57 1.20
CA ILE A 154 -5.83 -11.20 2.06
C ILE A 154 -6.48 -11.76 3.31
N ALA A 155 -5.96 -12.89 3.82
CA ALA A 155 -6.48 -13.51 5.02
C ALA A 155 -6.29 -12.58 6.24
N HIS A 156 -7.37 -12.43 7.01
CA HIS A 156 -7.34 -11.75 8.31
C HIS A 156 -7.41 -12.80 9.42
N GLY A 157 -6.71 -12.56 10.52
CA GLY A 157 -6.72 -13.47 11.66
C GLY A 157 -5.48 -13.35 12.52
N LEU A 158 -5.20 -14.40 13.26
CA LEU A 158 -4.07 -14.45 14.20
C LEU A 158 -2.73 -14.31 13.47
N PRO A 159 -1.84 -13.44 13.95
CA PRO A 159 -0.49 -13.34 13.40
C PRO A 159 0.30 -14.61 13.70
N ALA A 160 1.20 -14.99 12.80
CA ALA A 160 2.09 -16.12 13.00
C ALA A 160 2.94 -15.91 14.27
N GLY A 161 2.92 -16.92 15.16
CA GLY A 161 3.60 -16.87 16.46
C GLY A 161 2.84 -16.15 17.59
N GLY A 162 1.64 -15.63 17.31
CA GLY A 162 0.75 -15.06 18.34
C GLY A 162 -0.05 -16.15 19.07
N GLY A 163 -0.22 -16.00 20.38
CA GLY A 163 -1.12 -16.85 21.18
C GLY A 163 -2.56 -16.35 21.16
N LEU A 164 -3.52 -17.27 21.37
CA LEU A 164 -4.96 -16.90 21.47
C LEU A 164 -5.23 -15.94 22.64
N GLU A 165 -4.48 -16.10 23.71
CA GLU A 165 -4.61 -15.30 24.95
C GLU A 165 -4.23 -13.82 24.80
N SER A 166 -3.42 -13.50 23.79
CA SER A 166 -2.95 -12.12 23.51
C SER A 166 -3.72 -11.42 22.40
N ALA A 167 -4.65 -12.11 21.74
CA ALA A 167 -5.42 -11.58 20.65
C ALA A 167 -6.69 -10.86 21.16
N ASP A 168 -7.02 -9.74 20.54
CA ASP A 168 -8.27 -9.02 20.81
C ASP A 168 -9.49 -9.76 20.24
N GLU A 169 -10.69 -9.38 20.70
CA GLU A 169 -11.96 -10.01 20.32
C GLU A 169 -12.22 -9.97 18.82
N LEU A 170 -11.89 -8.86 18.14
CA LEU A 170 -12.11 -8.71 16.71
C LEU A 170 -11.20 -9.64 15.91
N THR A 171 -9.93 -9.71 16.27
CA THR A 171 -8.96 -10.65 15.68
C THR A 171 -9.40 -12.10 15.83
N LEU A 172 -9.89 -12.50 17.02
CA LEU A 172 -10.41 -13.83 17.26
C LEU A 172 -11.68 -14.11 16.46
N TYR A 173 -12.59 -13.17 16.39
CA TYR A 173 -13.80 -13.28 15.58
C TYR A 173 -13.46 -13.48 14.09
N GLN A 174 -12.55 -12.67 13.54
CA GLN A 174 -12.10 -12.79 12.15
C GLN A 174 -11.41 -14.14 11.88
N ALA A 175 -10.55 -14.61 12.80
CA ALA A 175 -9.90 -15.91 12.68
C ALA A 175 -10.89 -17.07 12.66
N LEU A 176 -11.93 -17.03 13.51
CA LEU A 176 -12.97 -18.05 13.58
C LEU A 176 -13.88 -18.04 12.37
N THR A 177 -14.29 -16.87 11.91
CA THR A 177 -15.17 -16.73 10.73
C THR A 177 -14.45 -17.04 9.43
N GLY A 178 -13.18 -16.65 9.31
CA GLY A 178 -12.30 -16.90 8.15
C GLY A 178 -11.58 -18.25 8.17
N ARG A 179 -11.95 -19.19 9.08
CA ARG A 179 -11.30 -20.49 9.18
C ARG A 179 -11.34 -21.28 7.87
N THR A 180 -10.23 -21.89 7.50
CA THR A 180 -10.10 -22.74 6.31
C THR A 180 -10.28 -24.21 6.65
N LYS A 181 -10.75 -25.00 5.69
CA LYS A 181 -10.75 -26.47 5.80
C LYS A 181 -9.32 -26.99 5.68
N LEU A 182 -9.01 -28.02 6.46
CA LEU A 182 -7.77 -28.79 6.36
C LEU A 182 -7.94 -29.98 5.40
#